data_5aaafc835853eeb76d482a7c2be6f368
#
_entry.id   5aaafc835853eeb76d482a7c2be6f368
#
_cell.length_a   1.000
_cell.length_b   1.000
_cell.length_c   1.000
_cell.angle_alpha   90.00
_cell.angle_beta   90.00
_cell.angle_gamma   90.00
#
_symmetry.space_group_name_H-M   'P 1'
#
loop_
_entity.id
_entity.type
_entity.pdbx_description
1 polymer ?
#
loop_
_entity_poly.entity_id
_entity_poly.type
_entity_poly.pdbx_seq_one_letter_code
_entity_poly.pdbx_strand_id
1 'polypeptide(L)'
;VAVMNEKDLEDREWSHKVVQALVKAELWALNNAEQAAHILSKDGAQYLPLPEKIVKRAMMKYDLETYGANGGTGAIQHPEWQTRRLSYEPYQFESATRHIVEMMKLTKMDGDVSFLQSLDPAKVHSELMYTAGVEAAAAELGGLALFAGVNAKTPTLREEIIKV
;
A
#
# COMPACT_ATOMS: atom_id res chain seq x y z
N VAL A 1 4.24 -1.97 4.37
CA VAL A 1 4.00 -3.42 4.35
C VAL A 1 4.21 -3.95 5.76
N ALA A 2 3.25 -4.73 6.28
CA ALA A 2 3.40 -5.48 7.52
C ALA A 2 3.93 -6.88 7.20
N VAL A 3 4.91 -7.34 7.95
CA VAL A 3 5.52 -8.66 7.79
C VAL A 3 5.38 -9.41 9.11
N MET A 4 4.87 -10.62 9.05
CA MET A 4 4.78 -11.55 10.17
C MET A 4 5.69 -12.74 9.90
N ASN A 5 6.27 -13.28 10.97
CA ASN A 5 7.00 -14.53 10.89
C ASN A 5 5.99 -15.72 10.83
N GLU A 6 6.37 -16.78 10.19
CA GLU A 6 5.50 -17.96 10.04
C GLU A 6 5.01 -18.50 11.38
N LYS A 7 5.88 -18.50 12.38
CA LYS A 7 5.54 -18.91 13.74
C LYS A 7 4.44 -18.05 14.38
N ASP A 8 4.40 -16.75 14.09
CA ASP A 8 3.38 -15.85 14.61
C ASP A 8 2.01 -16.12 13.94
N LEU A 9 2.01 -16.68 12.74
CA LEU A 9 0.81 -17.10 12.03
C LEU A 9 0.19 -18.39 12.58
N GLU A 10 0.90 -19.17 13.38
CA GLU A 10 0.37 -20.35 14.09
C GLU A 10 -0.66 -19.93 15.13
N ASP A 11 -0.44 -18.80 15.81
CA ASP A 11 -1.44 -18.17 16.69
C ASP A 11 -2.45 -17.38 15.85
N ARG A 12 -3.48 -18.09 15.40
CA ARG A 12 -4.54 -17.55 14.53
C ARG A 12 -5.33 -16.43 15.17
N GLU A 13 -5.55 -16.47 16.47
CA GLU A 13 -6.28 -15.43 17.18
C GLU A 13 -5.47 -14.15 17.26
N TRP A 14 -4.22 -14.24 17.61
CA TRP A 14 -3.33 -13.10 17.69
C TRP A 14 -3.08 -12.46 16.32
N SER A 15 -2.72 -13.26 15.31
CA SER A 15 -2.45 -12.77 13.96
C SER A 15 -3.67 -12.10 13.34
N HIS A 16 -4.87 -12.65 13.55
CA HIS A 16 -6.11 -12.04 13.09
C HIS A 16 -6.35 -10.68 13.76
N LYS A 17 -6.16 -10.56 15.06
CA LYS A 17 -6.30 -9.29 15.81
C LYS A 17 -5.32 -8.22 15.31
N VAL A 18 -4.07 -8.62 15.01
CA VAL A 18 -3.07 -7.69 14.46
C VAL A 18 -3.48 -7.20 13.08
N VAL A 19 -3.85 -8.12 12.17
CA VAL A 19 -4.32 -7.74 10.83
C VAL A 19 -5.57 -6.87 10.91
N GLN A 20 -6.53 -7.22 11.76
CA GLN A 20 -7.74 -6.42 11.98
C GLN A 20 -7.41 -4.99 12.46
N ALA A 21 -6.47 -4.85 13.38
CA ALA A 21 -6.05 -3.53 13.87
C ALA A 21 -5.41 -2.69 12.76
N LEU A 22 -4.57 -3.29 11.92
CA LEU A 22 -3.94 -2.63 10.77
C LEU A 22 -4.98 -2.20 9.75
N VAL A 23 -5.88 -3.10 9.34
CA VAL A 23 -6.94 -2.80 8.35
C VAL A 23 -7.87 -1.70 8.86
N LYS A 24 -8.22 -1.71 10.16
CA LYS A 24 -9.00 -0.63 10.79
C LYS A 24 -8.26 0.71 10.78
N ALA A 25 -6.96 0.70 11.10
CA ALA A 25 -6.14 1.90 11.08
C ALA A 25 -6.01 2.50 9.69
N GLU A 26 -5.84 1.66 8.67
CA GLU A 26 -5.79 2.08 7.26
C GLU A 26 -7.10 2.71 6.82
N LEU A 27 -8.25 2.07 7.12
CA LEU A 27 -9.57 2.62 6.79
C LEU A 27 -9.81 3.95 7.52
N TRP A 28 -9.42 4.03 8.79
CA TRP A 28 -9.53 5.26 9.54
C TRP A 28 -8.68 6.38 8.92
N ALA A 29 -7.42 6.09 8.57
CA ALA A 29 -6.51 7.06 7.95
C ALA A 29 -7.00 7.53 6.57
N LEU A 30 -7.63 6.66 5.78
CA LEU A 30 -8.26 7.02 4.52
C LEU A 30 -9.37 8.06 4.70
N ASN A 31 -10.17 7.90 5.75
CA ASN A 31 -11.31 8.79 6.02
C ASN A 31 -10.93 10.04 6.83
N ASN A 32 -9.75 10.05 7.47
CA ASN A 32 -9.28 11.11 8.35
C ASN A 32 -7.84 11.54 8.00
N ALA A 33 -7.55 11.75 6.72
CA ALA A 33 -6.20 11.95 6.22
C ALA A 33 -5.47 13.14 6.89
N GLU A 34 -6.16 14.25 7.18
CA GLU A 34 -5.56 15.40 7.88
C GLU A 34 -5.16 15.06 9.30
N GLN A 35 -6.05 14.39 10.03
CA GLN A 35 -5.78 13.98 11.40
C GLN A 35 -4.69 12.91 11.45
N ALA A 36 -4.67 11.99 10.50
CA ALA A 36 -3.61 11.00 10.37
C ALA A 36 -2.24 11.68 10.10
N ALA A 37 -2.20 12.68 9.22
CA ALA A 37 -0.99 13.45 8.97
C ALA A 37 -0.50 14.20 10.21
N HIS A 38 -1.41 14.80 11.00
CA HIS A 38 -1.06 15.44 12.26
C HIS A 38 -0.46 14.42 13.25
N ILE A 39 -1.14 13.29 13.49
CA ILE A 39 -0.66 12.25 14.41
C ILE A 39 0.73 11.74 14.01
N LEU A 40 0.95 11.51 12.72
CA LEU A 40 2.23 11.00 12.23
C LEU A 40 3.37 12.01 12.35
N SER A 41 3.07 13.30 12.27
CA SER A 41 4.06 14.37 12.21
C SER A 41 4.78 14.63 13.53
N LYS A 42 5.85 15.43 13.48
CA LYS A 42 6.54 15.93 14.68
C LYS A 42 5.66 16.86 15.53
N ASP A 43 4.62 17.43 14.93
CA ASP A 43 3.69 18.35 15.59
C ASP A 43 2.57 17.60 16.35
N GLY A 44 2.47 16.27 16.14
CA GLY A 44 1.57 15.35 16.83
C GLY A 44 2.31 14.31 17.69
N ALA A 45 2.14 13.02 17.40
CA ALA A 45 2.75 11.94 18.18
C ALA A 45 4.22 11.62 17.79
N GLN A 46 4.80 12.39 16.89
CA GLN A 46 6.22 12.38 16.52
C GLN A 46 6.73 11.05 15.93
N TYR A 47 5.87 10.28 15.26
CA TYR A 47 6.29 9.07 14.55
C TYR A 47 7.21 9.38 13.35
N LEU A 48 7.03 10.54 12.72
CA LEU A 48 7.88 11.03 11.65
C LEU A 48 8.54 12.34 12.08
N PRO A 49 9.84 12.53 11.85
CA PRO A 49 10.57 13.76 12.19
C PRO A 49 10.28 14.89 11.18
N LEU A 50 9.07 14.97 10.65
CA LEU A 50 8.66 15.90 9.61
C LEU A 50 7.51 16.78 10.11
N PRO A 51 7.50 18.09 9.73
CA PRO A 51 6.38 18.97 10.01
C PRO A 51 5.06 18.46 9.41
N GLU A 52 3.95 18.70 10.07
CA GLU A 52 2.62 18.29 9.61
C GLU A 52 2.33 18.68 8.16
N LYS A 53 2.67 19.91 7.77
CA LYS A 53 2.48 20.39 6.40
C LYS A 53 3.18 19.52 5.33
N ILE A 54 4.33 18.92 5.67
CA ILE A 54 5.06 18.03 4.76
C ILE A 54 4.36 16.68 4.68
N VAL A 55 3.93 16.14 5.83
CA VAL A 55 3.18 14.87 5.88
C VAL A 55 1.85 14.99 5.14
N LYS A 56 1.11 16.09 5.34
CA LYS A 56 -0.12 16.39 4.58
C LYS A 56 0.12 16.39 3.07
N ARG A 57 1.18 17.04 2.60
CA ARG A 57 1.53 17.07 1.17
C ARG A 57 1.84 15.70 0.59
N ALA A 58 2.44 14.81 1.37
CA ALA A 58 2.72 13.46 0.93
C ALA A 58 1.44 12.61 0.83
N MET A 59 0.47 12.82 1.71
CA MET A 59 -0.72 11.98 1.85
C MET A 59 -1.91 12.47 1.03
N MET A 60 -2.11 13.79 0.96
CA MET A 60 -3.31 14.40 0.41
C MET A 60 -3.15 14.81 -1.06
N LYS A 61 -4.18 15.42 -1.62
CA LYS A 61 -4.18 15.91 -2.99
C LYS A 61 -3.04 16.88 -3.28
N TYR A 62 -2.82 17.11 -4.55
CA TYR A 62 -1.83 18.07 -5.03
C TYR A 62 -2.07 19.47 -4.45
N ASP A 63 -1.04 20.03 -3.87
CA ASP A 63 -1.07 21.38 -3.29
C ASP A 63 -0.65 22.41 -4.35
N LEU A 64 -1.62 23.06 -4.97
CA LEU A 64 -1.39 24.10 -5.97
C LEU A 64 -0.71 25.34 -5.42
N GLU A 65 -0.88 25.65 -4.13
CA GLU A 65 -0.21 26.77 -3.48
C GLU A 65 1.31 26.57 -3.44
N THR A 66 1.75 25.31 -3.18
CA THR A 66 3.16 24.96 -3.12
C THR A 66 3.79 24.79 -4.50
N TYR A 67 3.08 24.16 -5.42
CA TYR A 67 3.63 23.77 -6.72
C TYR A 67 3.27 24.74 -7.84
N GLY A 68 2.43 25.76 -7.54
CA GLY A 68 1.95 26.74 -8.49
C GLY A 68 0.86 26.23 -9.42
N ALA A 69 0.16 27.15 -10.08
CA ALA A 69 -0.93 26.83 -11.00
C ALA A 69 -0.47 25.96 -12.19
N ASN A 70 0.78 25.97 -12.53
CA ASN A 70 1.37 25.17 -13.61
C ASN A 70 1.90 23.81 -13.15
N GLY A 71 1.69 23.44 -11.89
CA GLY A 71 2.10 22.16 -11.32
C GLY A 71 3.60 21.85 -11.46
N GLY A 72 4.41 22.88 -11.70
CA GLY A 72 5.75 22.75 -12.26
C GLY A 72 5.69 21.95 -13.57
N THR A 73 6.03 22.54 -14.66
CA THR A 73 6.06 21.91 -16.00
C THR A 73 6.97 20.66 -16.10
N GLY A 74 7.08 19.87 -15.13
CA GLY A 74 7.86 18.66 -15.02
C GLY A 74 7.40 17.76 -13.88
N ALA A 75 6.39 18.18 -13.12
CA ALA A 75 5.84 17.34 -12.08
C ALA A 75 5.03 16.20 -12.72
N ILE A 76 5.31 14.97 -12.30
CA ILE A 76 4.50 13.81 -12.66
C ILE A 76 3.09 14.03 -12.11
N GLN A 77 2.12 14.17 -13.00
CA GLN A 77 0.72 14.31 -12.66
C GLN A 77 0.02 12.98 -12.87
N HIS A 78 -0.55 12.44 -11.82
CA HIS A 78 -1.40 11.26 -11.90
C HIS A 78 -2.85 11.66 -11.61
N PRO A 79 -3.85 11.19 -12.39
CA PRO A 79 -5.27 11.55 -12.18
C PRO A 79 -5.75 11.32 -10.75
N GLU A 80 -5.31 10.26 -10.11
CA GLU A 80 -5.67 9.92 -8.72
C GLU A 80 -5.11 10.91 -7.70
N TRP A 81 -4.03 11.63 -8.02
CA TRP A 81 -3.42 12.63 -7.13
C TRP A 81 -4.24 13.92 -7.01
N GLN A 82 -5.30 14.06 -7.80
CA GLN A 82 -6.27 15.14 -7.65
C GLN A 82 -7.05 15.04 -6.34
N THR A 83 -7.21 13.82 -5.82
CA THR A 83 -7.93 13.56 -4.56
C THR A 83 -7.00 13.21 -3.42
N ARG A 84 -6.03 12.35 -3.66
CA ARG A 84 -5.00 11.93 -2.69
C ARG A 84 -3.76 11.42 -3.39
N ARG A 85 -2.61 11.50 -2.74
CA ARG A 85 -1.34 11.01 -3.27
C ARG A 85 -0.98 9.63 -2.72
N LEU A 86 -1.38 9.32 -1.50
CA LEU A 86 -1.24 8.00 -0.91
C LEU A 86 -2.61 7.36 -0.74
N SER A 87 -2.67 6.10 -1.06
CA SER A 87 -3.78 5.22 -0.78
C SER A 87 -3.32 4.14 0.18
N TYR A 88 -4.24 3.64 0.98
CA TYR A 88 -4.01 2.49 1.85
C TYR A 88 -4.77 1.32 1.28
N GLU A 89 -4.06 0.30 0.86
CA GLU A 89 -4.63 -0.90 0.28
C GLU A 89 -4.12 -2.10 1.06
N PRO A 90 -4.96 -2.66 1.93
CA PRO A 90 -4.55 -3.76 2.79
C PRO A 90 -4.34 -5.06 2.01
N TYR A 91 -4.91 -5.17 0.80
CA TYR A 91 -4.91 -6.38 0.02
C TYR A 91 -3.87 -6.37 -1.09
N GLN A 92 -2.99 -7.36 -1.08
CA GLN A 92 -2.01 -7.57 -2.14
C GLN A 92 -2.60 -8.51 -3.20
N PHE A 93 -2.85 -8.01 -4.39
CA PHE A 93 -3.33 -8.82 -5.52
C PHE A 93 -2.22 -9.68 -6.13
N GLU A 94 -2.58 -10.85 -6.64
CA GLU A 94 -1.63 -11.75 -7.31
C GLU A 94 -0.96 -11.08 -8.53
N SER A 95 -1.70 -10.25 -9.28
CA SER A 95 -1.16 -9.48 -10.40
C SER A 95 0.00 -8.57 -10.00
N ALA A 96 -0.07 -7.94 -8.81
CA ALA A 96 1.01 -7.11 -8.28
C ALA A 96 2.23 -7.95 -7.90
N THR A 97 2.03 -9.11 -7.28
CA THR A 97 3.11 -10.05 -6.98
C THR A 97 3.77 -10.56 -8.25
N ARG A 98 2.98 -10.92 -9.26
CA ARG A 98 3.48 -11.33 -10.58
C ARG A 98 4.39 -10.27 -11.19
N HIS A 99 3.93 -9.03 -11.21
CA HIS A 99 4.72 -7.92 -11.73
C HIS A 99 6.05 -7.74 -10.98
N ILE A 100 6.01 -7.78 -9.64
CA ILE A 100 7.23 -7.68 -8.82
C ILE A 100 8.22 -8.80 -9.16
N VAL A 101 7.75 -10.04 -9.24
CA VAL A 101 8.61 -11.20 -9.58
C VAL A 101 9.22 -11.06 -10.97
N GLU A 102 8.44 -10.63 -11.97
CA GLU A 102 8.98 -10.41 -13.32
C GLU A 102 10.03 -9.27 -13.33
N MET A 103 9.82 -8.19 -12.59
CA MET A 103 10.83 -7.14 -12.46
C MET A 103 12.09 -7.62 -11.74
N MET A 104 11.94 -8.46 -10.71
CA MET A 104 13.09 -9.07 -10.03
C MET A 104 13.96 -9.90 -10.98
N LYS A 105 13.35 -10.65 -11.90
CA LYS A 105 14.07 -11.43 -12.93
C LYS A 105 14.90 -10.56 -13.87
N LEU A 106 14.51 -9.32 -14.08
CA LEU A 106 15.23 -8.35 -14.92
C LEU A 106 16.32 -7.57 -14.16
N THR A 107 16.33 -7.66 -12.83
CA THR A 107 17.27 -6.93 -12.01
C THR A 107 18.70 -7.47 -12.20
N LYS A 108 19.64 -6.57 -12.46
CA LYS A 108 21.06 -6.91 -12.51
C LYS A 108 21.64 -6.84 -11.10
N MET A 109 22.20 -7.93 -10.65
CA MET A 109 22.85 -8.05 -9.34
C MET A 109 24.18 -8.74 -9.50
N ASP A 110 25.11 -8.45 -8.61
CA ASP A 110 26.36 -9.19 -8.51
C ASP A 110 26.12 -10.55 -7.84
N GLY A 111 26.76 -11.60 -8.37
CA GLY A 111 26.67 -12.96 -7.84
C GLY A 111 25.67 -13.86 -8.60
N ASP A 112 25.39 -15.03 -8.01
CA ASP A 112 24.46 -16.00 -8.60
C ASP A 112 23.02 -15.60 -8.34
N VAL A 113 22.32 -15.30 -9.41
CA VAL A 113 20.90 -14.91 -9.41
C VAL A 113 19.99 -15.97 -10.05
N SER A 114 20.51 -17.20 -10.27
CA SER A 114 19.75 -18.27 -10.92
C SER A 114 18.44 -18.59 -10.23
N PHE A 115 18.35 -18.42 -8.92
CA PHE A 115 17.14 -18.62 -8.13
C PHE A 115 16.00 -17.69 -8.58
N LEU A 116 16.30 -16.44 -9.02
CA LEU A 116 15.28 -15.50 -9.48
C LEU A 116 14.55 -16.04 -10.73
N GLN A 117 15.27 -16.71 -11.61
CA GLN A 117 14.70 -17.27 -12.84
C GLN A 117 13.74 -18.43 -12.56
N SER A 118 13.94 -19.12 -11.43
CA SER A 118 13.10 -20.26 -11.01
C SER A 118 11.84 -19.86 -10.25
N LEU A 119 11.68 -18.56 -9.89
CA LEU A 119 10.51 -18.10 -9.13
C LEU A 119 9.23 -18.25 -9.96
N ASP A 120 8.24 -18.91 -9.37
CA ASP A 120 6.87 -18.95 -9.85
C ASP A 120 6.07 -17.87 -9.13
N PRO A 121 5.54 -16.85 -9.83
CA PRO A 121 4.81 -15.76 -9.20
C PRO A 121 3.57 -16.19 -8.40
N ALA A 122 2.83 -17.20 -8.87
CA ALA A 122 1.64 -17.70 -8.17
C ALA A 122 2.03 -18.39 -6.87
N LYS A 123 3.11 -19.18 -6.90
CA LYS A 123 3.65 -19.82 -5.70
C LYS A 123 4.16 -18.78 -4.71
N VAL A 124 4.94 -17.79 -5.17
CA VAL A 124 5.41 -16.68 -4.33
C VAL A 124 4.24 -15.97 -3.67
N HIS A 125 3.17 -15.69 -4.42
CA HIS A 125 1.99 -15.04 -3.86
C HIS A 125 1.33 -15.89 -2.78
N SER A 126 1.03 -17.15 -3.06
CA SER A 126 0.35 -18.05 -2.14
C SER A 126 1.14 -18.36 -0.85
N GLU A 127 2.48 -18.35 -0.94
CA GLU A 127 3.35 -18.65 0.20
C GLU A 127 3.66 -17.41 1.06
N LEU A 128 3.70 -16.21 0.46
CA LEU A 128 4.11 -14.99 1.17
C LEU A 128 2.95 -14.08 1.57
N MET A 129 1.79 -14.15 0.91
CA MET A 129 0.70 -13.21 1.15
C MET A 129 -0.39 -13.83 2.03
N TYR A 130 -0.62 -13.23 3.19
CA TYR A 130 -1.70 -13.64 4.10
C TYR A 130 -3.03 -12.96 3.72
N THR A 131 -3.49 -13.19 2.48
CA THR A 131 -4.70 -12.57 1.92
C THR A 131 -5.97 -12.96 2.66
N ALA A 132 -6.10 -14.21 3.11
CA ALA A 132 -7.28 -14.69 3.84
C ALA A 132 -7.50 -13.92 5.15
N GLY A 133 -6.44 -13.56 5.87
CA GLY A 133 -6.56 -12.75 7.09
C GLY A 133 -7.03 -11.33 6.81
N VAL A 134 -6.54 -10.74 5.71
CA VAL A 134 -6.96 -9.40 5.27
C VAL A 134 -8.42 -9.41 4.81
N GLU A 135 -8.83 -10.41 4.03
CA GLU A 135 -10.24 -10.57 3.59
C GLU A 135 -11.19 -10.68 4.78
N ALA A 136 -10.85 -11.52 5.76
CA ALA A 136 -11.65 -11.68 6.96
C ALA A 136 -11.76 -10.37 7.75
N ALA A 137 -10.65 -9.68 7.98
CA ALA A 137 -10.64 -8.41 8.68
C ALA A 137 -11.40 -7.31 7.94
N ALA A 138 -11.27 -7.24 6.61
CA ALA A 138 -12.00 -6.28 5.79
C ALA A 138 -13.50 -6.57 5.76
N ALA A 139 -13.91 -7.85 5.71
CA ALA A 139 -15.31 -8.25 5.71
C ALA A 139 -16.05 -7.77 6.97
N GLU A 140 -15.40 -7.81 8.13
CA GLU A 140 -15.97 -7.28 9.39
C GLU A 140 -16.22 -5.78 9.36
N LEU A 141 -15.53 -5.04 8.49
CA LEU A 141 -15.65 -3.60 8.32
C LEU A 141 -16.61 -3.18 7.19
N GLY A 142 -17.09 -4.14 6.40
CA GLY A 142 -17.96 -3.89 5.25
C GLY A 142 -17.32 -4.21 3.89
N GLY A 143 -16.13 -4.75 3.87
CA GLY A 143 -15.46 -5.29 2.69
C GLY A 143 -14.34 -4.42 2.12
N LEU A 144 -13.55 -5.02 1.24
CA LEU A 144 -12.39 -4.37 0.60
C LEU A 144 -12.76 -3.12 -0.23
N ALA A 145 -14.01 -3.03 -0.70
CA ALA A 145 -14.48 -1.88 -1.48
C ALA A 145 -14.46 -0.55 -0.71
N LEU A 146 -14.32 -0.57 0.61
CA LEU A 146 -14.18 0.62 1.44
C LEU A 146 -12.82 1.30 1.28
N PHE A 147 -11.82 0.59 0.75
CA PHE A 147 -10.48 1.12 0.56
C PHE A 147 -10.34 1.78 -0.81
N ALA A 148 -9.75 2.97 -0.85
CA ALA A 148 -9.53 3.67 -2.10
C ALA A 148 -8.54 2.91 -2.98
N GLY A 149 -8.87 2.81 -4.27
CA GLY A 149 -8.05 2.11 -5.24
C GLY A 149 -8.26 0.59 -5.27
N VAL A 150 -9.03 0.03 -4.32
CA VAL A 150 -9.41 -1.38 -4.36
C VAL A 150 -10.69 -1.53 -5.16
N ASN A 151 -10.63 -2.29 -6.23
CA ASN A 151 -11.79 -2.74 -6.96
C ASN A 151 -11.89 -4.26 -6.84
N ALA A 152 -12.78 -4.73 -5.98
CA ALA A 152 -12.99 -6.16 -5.76
C ALA A 152 -13.42 -6.94 -7.02
N LYS A 153 -13.92 -6.24 -8.05
CA LYS A 153 -14.35 -6.84 -9.32
C LYS A 153 -13.22 -6.95 -10.35
N THR A 154 -12.18 -6.14 -10.20
CA THR A 154 -11.04 -6.11 -11.13
C THR A 154 -9.73 -6.00 -10.36
N PRO A 155 -9.22 -7.10 -9.81
CA PRO A 155 -7.96 -7.12 -9.05
C PRO A 155 -6.73 -6.70 -9.86
N THR A 156 -6.86 -6.53 -11.16
CA THR A 156 -5.81 -6.14 -12.12
C THR A 156 -5.70 -4.62 -12.34
N LEU A 157 -6.48 -3.81 -11.65
CA LEU A 157 -6.52 -2.35 -11.84
C LEU A 157 -5.17 -1.66 -11.71
N ARG A 158 -4.23 -2.27 -10.98
CA ARG A 158 -2.90 -1.71 -10.84
C ARG A 158 -1.97 -1.98 -12.02
N GLU A 159 -2.34 -2.82 -12.95
CA GLU A 159 -1.57 -3.00 -14.19
C GLU A 159 -1.51 -1.72 -15.04
N GLU A 160 -2.51 -0.84 -14.92
CA GLU A 160 -2.52 0.44 -15.63
C GLU A 160 -1.51 1.44 -15.05
N ILE A 161 -1.22 1.37 -13.75
CA ILE A 161 -0.26 2.26 -13.08
C ILE A 161 1.18 1.87 -13.45
N ILE A 162 1.39 0.65 -13.87
CA ILE A 162 2.70 0.05 -14.12
C ILE A 162 3.07 0.09 -15.61
N LYS A 163 2.15 0.42 -16.48
CA LYS A 163 2.43 0.69 -17.90
C LYS A 163 3.07 2.08 -18.05
N VAL A 164 4.35 2.17 -17.76
CA VAL A 164 5.20 3.31 -18.13
C VAL A 164 5.88 3.01 -19.44
#